data_4c3104a51570749b88d770c8e30b23cb
#
_entry.id   4c3104a51570749b88d770c8e30b23cb
#
_cell.length_a   1.000
_cell.length_b   1.000
_cell.length_c   1.000
_cell.angle_alpha   90.00
_cell.angle_beta   90.00
_cell.angle_gamma   90.00
#
_symmetry.space_group_name_H-M   'P 1'
#
loop_
_entity.id
_entity.type
_entity.pdbx_description
1 polymer ?
#
loop_
_entity_poly.entity_id
_entity_poly.type
_entity_poly.pdbx_seq_one_letter_code
_entity_poly.pdbx_strand_id
1 'polypeptide(L)' 'MAQDFRRGERVEWSFRGRGVVGTVRRRLTSRTVVAEQVVAASKSDPRYVVRSEKTGRETTRRPQALRKLP' A
#
# COMPACT_ATOMS: atom_id res chain seq x y z
N MET A 1 0.17 -17.10 4.67
CA MET A 1 0.38 -16.18 5.80
C MET A 1 0.16 -14.75 5.34
N ALA A 2 -0.52 -13.98 6.16
CA ALA A 2 -0.69 -12.56 5.87
C ALA A 2 0.66 -11.86 6.04
N GLN A 3 1.01 -11.02 5.07
CA GLN A 3 2.20 -10.18 5.19
C GLN A 3 1.82 -8.90 5.90
N ASP A 4 2.55 -8.59 6.95
CA ASP A 4 2.37 -7.35 7.68
C ASP A 4 3.49 -6.39 7.34
N PHE A 5 3.11 -5.16 7.06
CA PHE A 5 4.05 -4.09 6.76
C PHE A 5 3.92 -3.01 7.82
N ARG A 6 5.04 -2.41 8.17
CA ARG A 6 5.07 -1.33 9.15
C ARG A 6 5.16 0.01 8.46
N ARG A 7 4.65 1.05 9.13
CA ARG A 7 4.77 2.41 8.66
C ARG A 7 6.24 2.77 8.44
N GLY A 8 6.52 3.35 7.28
CA GLY A 8 7.88 3.75 6.91
C GLY A 8 8.68 2.66 6.22
N GLU A 9 8.15 1.44 6.15
CA GLU A 9 8.83 0.34 5.50
C GLU A 9 8.85 0.54 3.99
N ARG A 10 10.02 0.28 3.35
CA ARG A 10 10.12 0.39 1.90
C ARG A 10 9.58 -0.85 1.24
N VAL A 11 8.78 -0.64 0.20
CA VAL A 11 8.11 -1.72 -0.53
C VAL A 11 8.15 -1.41 -2.03
N GLU A 12 7.91 -2.46 -2.80
CA GLU A 12 7.77 -2.34 -4.26
C GLU A 12 6.44 -2.97 -4.67
N TRP A 13 5.80 -2.36 -5.64
CA TRP A 13 4.60 -2.91 -6.26
C TRP A 13 4.65 -2.67 -7.76
N SER A 14 3.78 -3.38 -8.49
CA SER A 14 3.72 -3.26 -9.94
C SER A 14 2.60 -2.30 -10.34
N PHE A 15 2.90 -1.40 -11.25
CA PHE A 15 1.92 -0.49 -11.82
C PHE A 15 2.15 -0.40 -13.33
N ARG A 16 1.18 -0.88 -14.10
CA ARG A 16 1.25 -0.90 -15.57
C ARG A 16 2.53 -1.54 -16.10
N GLY A 17 2.91 -2.66 -15.51
CA GLY A 17 4.09 -3.40 -15.93
C GLY A 17 5.41 -2.84 -15.44
N ARG A 18 5.38 -1.82 -14.59
CA ARG A 18 6.58 -1.21 -14.04
C ARG A 18 6.65 -1.41 -12.54
N GLY A 19 7.86 -1.61 -12.03
CA GLY A 19 8.10 -1.65 -10.60
C GLY A 19 8.11 -0.24 -10.02
N VAL A 20 7.29 -0.01 -9.00
CA VAL A 20 7.23 1.27 -8.30
C VAL A 20 7.71 1.04 -6.87
N VAL A 21 8.65 1.87 -6.42
CA VAL A 21 9.17 1.81 -5.05
C VAL A 21 8.58 2.95 -4.25
N GLY A 22 8.19 2.62 -3.02
CA GLY A 22 7.65 3.62 -2.10
C GLY A 22 7.71 3.14 -0.67
N THR A 23 7.01 3.86 0.18
CA THR A 23 6.97 3.57 1.62
C THR A 23 5.54 3.34 2.06
N VAL A 24 5.39 2.46 3.06
CA VAL A 24 4.10 2.20 3.69
C VAL A 24 3.78 3.38 4.60
N ARG A 25 2.58 3.95 4.43
CA ARG A 25 2.13 5.08 5.24
C ARG A 25 1.23 4.62 6.38
N ARG A 26 0.31 3.71 6.11
CA ARG A 26 -0.58 3.16 7.15
C ARG A 26 -1.31 1.93 6.62
N ARG A 27 -1.86 1.19 7.56
CA ARG A 27 -2.70 0.02 7.29
C ARG A 27 -4.17 0.41 7.45
N LEU A 28 -4.99 0.01 6.49
CA LEU A 28 -6.43 0.24 6.53
C LEU A 28 -7.14 -1.08 6.79
N THR A 29 -8.00 -1.10 7.79
CA THR A 29 -8.83 -2.26 8.13
C THR A 29 -10.31 -1.93 8.14
N SER A 30 -10.66 -0.75 7.66
CA SER A 30 -12.05 -0.32 7.52
C SER A 30 -12.17 0.58 6.31
N ARG A 31 -13.40 0.83 5.89
CA ARG A 31 -13.67 1.71 4.76
C ARG A 31 -13.10 3.10 5.03
N THR A 32 -12.29 3.60 4.10
CA THR A 32 -11.56 4.85 4.28
C THR A 32 -11.47 5.59 2.95
N VAL A 33 -11.41 6.92 3.01
CA VAL A 33 -11.17 7.73 1.81
C VAL A 33 -9.68 8.03 1.73
N VAL A 34 -9.08 7.70 0.59
CA VAL A 34 -7.65 7.96 0.31
C VAL A 34 -7.56 8.60 -1.07
N ALA A 35 -6.92 9.78 -1.15
CA ALA A 35 -6.75 10.50 -2.41
C ALA A 35 -8.08 10.64 -3.17
N GLU A 36 -9.12 11.04 -2.46
CA GLU A 36 -10.49 11.28 -2.98
C GLU A 36 -11.19 10.00 -3.47
N GLN A 37 -10.64 8.83 -3.18
CA GLN A 37 -11.27 7.56 -3.53
C GLN A 37 -11.65 6.78 -2.29
N VAL A 38 -12.81 6.14 -2.36
CA VAL A 38 -13.26 5.27 -1.27
C VAL A 38 -12.57 3.91 -1.42
N VAL A 39 -11.90 3.49 -0.36
CA VAL A 39 -11.21 2.20 -0.32
C VAL A 39 -11.99 1.28 0.61
N ALA A 40 -12.46 0.17 0.07
CA ALA A 40 -13.14 -0.86 0.86
C ALA A 40 -12.10 -1.77 1.47
N ALA A 41 -11.83 -1.61 2.75
CA ALA A 41 -10.90 -2.46 3.49
C ALA A 41 -11.61 -3.04 4.69
N SER A 42 -11.12 -4.16 5.19
CA SER A 42 -11.65 -4.82 6.38
C SER A 42 -10.51 -5.53 7.10
N LYS A 43 -10.78 -6.03 8.30
CA LYS A 43 -9.76 -6.79 9.04
C LYS A 43 -9.33 -8.05 8.30
N SER A 44 -10.25 -8.67 7.56
CA SER A 44 -9.95 -9.87 6.78
C SER A 44 -9.38 -9.57 5.39
N ASP A 45 -9.51 -8.32 4.94
CA ASP A 45 -8.99 -7.89 3.64
C ASP A 45 -8.39 -6.49 3.80
N PRO A 46 -7.25 -6.39 4.50
CA PRO A 46 -6.64 -5.09 4.75
C PRO A 46 -6.01 -4.50 3.49
N ARG A 47 -5.92 -3.19 3.48
CA ARG A 47 -5.21 -2.43 2.45
C ARG A 47 -4.11 -1.62 3.11
N TYR A 48 -3.05 -1.35 2.35
CA TYR A 48 -1.98 -0.48 2.81
C TYR A 48 -1.96 0.78 1.95
N VAL A 49 -1.85 1.92 2.61
CA VAL A 49 -1.57 3.18 1.91
C VAL A 49 -0.07 3.23 1.71
N VAL A 50 0.34 3.37 0.46
CA VAL A 50 1.74 3.45 0.09
C VAL A 50 1.97 4.75 -0.68
N ARG A 51 3.15 5.32 -0.52
CA ARG A 51 3.52 6.56 -1.19
C ARG A 51 4.70 6.31 -2.10
N SER A 52 4.56 6.67 -3.37
CA SER A 52 5.64 6.53 -4.35
C SER A 52 6.79 7.49 -4.00
N GLU A 53 8.01 6.99 -3.95
CA GLU A 53 9.19 7.82 -3.74
C GLU A 53 9.40 8.80 -4.89
N LYS A 54 9.07 8.38 -6.09
CA LYS A 54 9.33 9.18 -7.29
C LYS A 54 8.35 10.33 -7.45
N THR A 55 7.06 10.08 -7.21
CA THR A 55 6.02 11.07 -7.47
C THR A 55 5.41 11.68 -6.22
N GLY A 56 5.57 11.04 -5.08
CA GLY A 56 4.94 11.45 -3.84
C GLY A 56 3.46 11.13 -3.78
N ARG A 57 2.91 10.49 -4.79
CA ARG A 57 1.48 10.14 -4.80
C ARG A 57 1.22 8.96 -3.90
N GLU A 58 0.08 9.01 -3.22
CA GLU A 58 -0.39 7.91 -2.40
C GLU A 58 -1.39 7.06 -3.17
N THR A 59 -1.32 5.77 -2.95
CA THR A 59 -2.28 4.80 -3.47
C THR A 59 -2.46 3.70 -2.45
N THR A 60 -3.39 2.79 -2.71
CA THR A 60 -3.60 1.65 -1.84
C THR A 60 -3.29 0.36 -2.57
N ARG A 61 -2.76 -0.60 -1.85
CA ARG A 61 -2.44 -1.92 -2.39
C ARG A 61 -2.77 -2.98 -1.36
N ARG A 62 -3.12 -4.15 -1.84
CA ARG A 62 -3.29 -5.32 -0.98
C ARG A 62 -1.92 -5.81 -0.52
N PRO A 63 -1.83 -6.47 0.65
CA PRO A 63 -0.55 -6.98 1.14
C PRO A 63 0.18 -7.86 0.13
N GLN A 64 -0.56 -8.70 -0.58
CA GLN A 64 0.04 -9.64 -1.53
C GLN A 64 0.58 -8.95 -2.78
N ALA A 65 0.21 -7.69 -3.03
CA ALA A 65 0.75 -6.91 -4.14
C ALA A 65 2.03 -6.15 -3.77
N LEU A 66 2.41 -6.19 -2.50
CA LEU A 66 3.57 -5.48 -1.99
C LEU A 66 4.71 -6.45 -1.72
N ARG A 67 5.93 -6.03 -2.04
CA ARG A 67 7.14 -6.79 -1.75
C ARG A 67 8.06 -5.93 -0.89
N LYS A 68 8.53 -6.48 0.23
CA LYS A 68 9.48 -5.78 1.09
C LYS A 68 10.82 -5.63 0.36
N LEU A 69 11.41 -4.46 0.50
CA LEU A 69 12.75 -4.20 0.01
C LEU A 69 13.74 -4.29 1.17
N PRO A 70 14.97 -4.76 0.89
CA PRO A 70 16.02 -4.82 1.90
C PRO A 70 16.44 -3.43 2.38
#